data_95f8cca06e8de9d4752bca619abb8c7e
#
_entry.id   95f8cca06e8de9d4752bca619abb8c7e
#
_cell.length_a   1.000
_cell.length_b   1.000
_cell.length_c   1.000
_cell.angle_alpha   90.00
_cell.angle_beta   90.00
_cell.angle_gamma   90.00
#
_symmetry.space_group_name_H-M   'P 1'
#
loop_
_entity.id
_entity.type
_entity.pdbx_description
1 polymer ?
#
loop_
_entity_poly.entity_id
_entity_poly.type
_entity_poly.pdbx_seq_one_letter_code
_entity_poly.pdbx_strand_id
1 'polypeptide(L)'
;SVVKRINNSLRRADQLNIAEGNDPVDYMLPIVADAEAGFGGVLNAHELMKAMIEAGAAGVHFEDQLASAKKCGHMGGKVLVPTQEAVQKLAAARLAADIYGTPTVLLARTDAEAANLLTSDVDERDREFTTGERTAEGFYRVKNGIDQAISRGLAYAPYADLVWCETGVPDLDFARKFAEALKNEHPEQLLAYNCSPSFNWKKNLDDAQIAKFQKELGAM
;
A
#
# COMPACT_ATOMS: atom_id res chain seq x y z
N SER A 1 10.11 7.07 15.82
CA SER A 1 9.40 6.05 15.02
C SER A 1 10.00 4.67 15.24
N VAL A 2 9.27 3.62 14.91
CA VAL A 2 9.76 2.22 14.94
C VAL A 2 10.92 2.05 13.96
N VAL A 3 10.81 2.60 12.74
CA VAL A 3 11.86 2.57 11.72
C VAL A 3 13.18 3.09 12.27
N LYS A 4 13.18 4.25 12.94
CA LYS A 4 14.40 4.82 13.54
C LYS A 4 15.02 3.90 14.59
N ARG A 5 14.20 3.26 15.43
CA ARG A 5 14.70 2.31 16.45
C ARG A 5 15.33 1.07 15.81
N ILE A 6 14.69 0.50 14.77
CA ILE A 6 15.24 -0.64 14.04
C ILE A 6 16.57 -0.27 13.41
N ASN A 7 16.64 0.83 12.66
CA ASN A 7 17.88 1.29 12.02
C ASN A 7 19.01 1.59 13.04
N ASN A 8 18.68 2.16 14.19
CA ASN A 8 19.68 2.37 15.24
C ASN A 8 20.21 1.04 15.81
N SER A 9 19.36 0.03 15.96
CA SER A 9 19.75 -1.30 16.41
C SER A 9 20.65 -2.00 15.39
N LEU A 10 20.29 -1.91 14.10
CA LEU A 10 21.10 -2.48 13.00
C LEU A 10 22.49 -1.82 12.95
N ARG A 11 22.56 -0.49 13.01
CA ARG A 11 23.83 0.24 13.06
C ARG A 11 24.68 -0.16 14.26
N ARG A 12 24.05 -0.36 15.42
CA ARG A 12 24.76 -0.79 16.62
C ARG A 12 25.29 -2.21 16.49
N ALA A 13 24.51 -3.12 15.91
CA ALA A 13 24.95 -4.49 15.63
C ALA A 13 26.18 -4.50 14.70
N ASP A 14 26.13 -3.72 13.61
CA ASP A 14 27.22 -3.54 12.66
C ASP A 14 28.48 -3.01 13.34
N GLN A 15 28.39 -1.95 14.13
CA GLN A 15 29.51 -1.38 14.89
C GLN A 15 30.16 -2.39 15.84
N LEU A 16 29.36 -3.20 16.54
CA LEU A 16 29.86 -4.24 17.44
C LEU A 16 30.56 -5.35 16.67
N ASN A 17 29.95 -5.81 15.58
CA ASN A 17 30.51 -6.87 14.73
C ASN A 17 31.89 -6.47 14.19
N ILE A 18 32.04 -5.23 13.71
CA ILE A 18 33.31 -4.68 13.25
C ILE A 18 34.32 -4.57 14.40
N ALA A 19 33.90 -4.03 15.55
CA ALA A 19 34.77 -3.82 16.71
C ALA A 19 35.32 -5.14 17.30
N GLU A 20 34.54 -6.22 17.20
CA GLU A 20 34.91 -7.56 17.65
C GLU A 20 35.78 -8.32 16.63
N GLY A 21 35.95 -7.78 15.42
CA GLY A 21 36.74 -8.40 14.34
C GLY A 21 36.07 -9.64 13.76
N ASN A 22 34.74 -9.73 13.83
CA ASN A 22 33.97 -10.84 13.25
C ASN A 22 33.86 -10.71 11.72
N ASP A 23 33.46 -11.79 11.06
CA ASP A 23 33.20 -11.78 9.62
C ASP A 23 32.15 -10.73 9.24
N PRO A 24 32.30 -10.05 8.08
CA PRO A 24 31.35 -9.02 7.64
C PRO A 24 29.93 -9.57 7.46
N VAL A 25 28.95 -8.88 8.06
CA VAL A 25 27.53 -9.14 7.90
C VAL A 25 26.88 -7.84 7.43
N ASP A 26 26.09 -7.91 6.36
CA ASP A 26 25.28 -6.76 5.95
C ASP A 26 24.01 -6.67 6.82
N TYR A 27 24.03 -5.79 7.81
CA TYR A 27 22.92 -5.53 8.70
C TYR A 27 21.92 -4.53 8.12
N MET A 28 22.30 -3.78 7.05
CA MET A 28 21.54 -2.63 6.57
C MET A 28 20.47 -3.02 5.53
N LEU A 29 19.63 -3.98 5.88
CA LEU A 29 18.52 -4.42 5.03
C LEU A 29 17.49 -3.28 4.84
N PRO A 30 16.92 -3.13 3.63
CA PRO A 30 15.93 -2.11 3.35
C PRO A 30 14.64 -2.31 4.15
N ILE A 31 14.13 -1.21 4.74
CA ILE A 31 12.87 -1.19 5.48
C ILE A 31 11.81 -0.51 4.62
N VAL A 32 10.72 -1.23 4.34
CA VAL A 32 9.48 -0.66 3.80
C VAL A 32 8.56 -0.34 4.97
N ALA A 33 8.22 0.93 5.14
CA ALA A 33 7.44 1.42 6.26
C ALA A 33 5.97 1.61 5.90
N ASP A 34 5.10 1.28 6.85
CA ASP A 34 3.67 1.54 6.79
C ASP A 34 3.37 2.98 7.21
N ALA A 35 2.87 3.79 6.28
CA ALA A 35 2.38 5.14 6.54
C ALA A 35 0.85 5.20 6.69
N GLU A 36 0.19 4.04 6.72
CA GLU A 36 -1.26 3.95 6.79
C GLU A 36 -1.96 4.87 5.76
N ALA A 37 -3.00 5.58 6.15
CA ALA A 37 -3.68 6.56 5.31
C ALA A 37 -3.03 7.98 5.35
N GLY A 38 -1.78 8.09 5.81
CA GLY A 38 -1.05 9.36 5.89
C GLY A 38 -1.35 10.19 7.15
N PHE A 39 -2.08 9.63 8.13
CA PHE A 39 -2.48 10.27 9.40
C PHE A 39 -3.20 11.63 9.24
N GLY A 40 -3.88 11.83 8.12
CA GLY A 40 -4.65 13.06 7.85
C GLY A 40 -4.72 13.38 6.37
N GLY A 41 -4.64 14.65 6.02
CA GLY A 41 -4.70 15.15 4.66
C GLY A 41 -3.33 15.17 3.95
N VAL A 42 -3.28 15.89 2.84
CA VAL A 42 -2.10 15.98 1.94
C VAL A 42 -0.86 16.48 2.66
N LEU A 43 -0.97 17.50 3.51
CA LEU A 43 0.17 18.03 4.27
C LEU A 43 0.71 17.03 5.30
N ASN A 44 -0.18 16.25 5.92
CA ASN A 44 0.22 15.18 6.85
C ASN A 44 1.00 14.10 6.12
N ALA A 45 0.57 13.69 4.91
CA ALA A 45 1.28 12.70 4.09
C ALA A 45 2.71 13.19 3.74
N HIS A 46 2.86 14.48 3.37
CA HIS A 46 4.17 15.09 3.10
C HIS A 46 5.09 15.03 4.32
N GLU A 47 4.63 15.51 5.48
CA GLU A 47 5.42 15.54 6.72
C GLU A 47 5.73 14.13 7.24
N LEU A 48 4.79 13.18 7.06
CA LEU A 48 5.03 11.78 7.43
C LEU A 48 6.10 11.16 6.55
N MET A 49 6.05 11.38 5.23
CA MET A 49 7.08 10.90 4.29
C MET A 49 8.46 11.45 4.66
N LYS A 50 8.58 12.76 4.96
CA LYS A 50 9.80 13.36 5.49
C LYS A 50 10.33 12.60 6.71
N ALA A 51 9.46 12.40 7.71
CA ALA A 51 9.83 11.72 8.95
C ALA A 51 10.27 10.27 8.72
N MET A 52 9.69 9.57 7.73
CA MET A 52 10.08 8.21 7.35
C MET A 52 11.45 8.21 6.66
N ILE A 53 11.71 9.14 5.75
CA ILE A 53 13.01 9.31 5.09
C ILE A 53 14.08 9.61 6.13
N GLU A 54 13.87 10.56 7.03
CA GLU A 54 14.79 10.91 8.12
C GLU A 54 15.05 9.75 9.09
N ALA A 55 14.07 8.85 9.24
CA ALA A 55 14.21 7.63 10.02
C ALA A 55 14.99 6.53 9.29
N GLY A 56 15.25 6.70 7.97
CA GLY A 56 15.98 5.76 7.13
C GLY A 56 15.11 4.67 6.51
N ALA A 57 13.84 4.95 6.22
CA ALA A 57 13.00 4.06 5.42
C ALA A 57 13.49 4.02 3.97
N ALA A 58 13.62 2.82 3.41
CA ALA A 58 13.95 2.61 2.00
C ALA A 58 12.73 2.67 1.09
N GLY A 59 11.56 2.35 1.62
CA GLY A 59 10.27 2.49 0.96
C GLY A 59 9.17 2.84 1.96
N VAL A 60 8.09 3.44 1.47
CA VAL A 60 6.93 3.82 2.29
C VAL A 60 5.66 3.55 1.50
N HIS A 61 4.68 2.88 2.11
CA HIS A 61 3.37 2.72 1.48
C HIS A 61 2.31 3.59 2.13
N PHE A 62 1.41 4.10 1.29
CA PHE A 62 0.20 4.85 1.68
C PHE A 62 -1.03 4.16 1.13
N GLU A 63 -2.11 4.13 1.92
CA GLU A 63 -3.39 3.55 1.52
C GLU A 63 -4.49 4.60 1.40
N ASP A 64 -5.54 4.28 0.62
CA ASP A 64 -6.64 5.18 0.26
C ASP A 64 -7.81 5.19 1.24
N GLN A 65 -7.60 4.74 2.47
CA GLN A 65 -8.62 4.80 3.51
C GLN A 65 -8.71 6.20 4.16
N LEU A 66 -9.87 6.51 4.72
CA LEU A 66 -10.05 7.68 5.59
C LEU A 66 -9.24 7.48 6.88
N ALA A 67 -8.28 8.36 7.15
CA ALA A 67 -7.34 8.21 8.27
C ALA A 67 -8.03 8.08 9.63
N SER A 68 -9.12 8.83 9.87
CA SER A 68 -9.86 8.80 11.13
C SER A 68 -10.72 7.56 11.37
N ALA A 69 -10.99 6.78 10.30
CA ALA A 69 -11.80 5.55 10.34
C ALA A 69 -11.07 4.32 9.77
N LYS A 70 -9.76 4.40 9.64
CA LYS A 70 -8.90 3.37 9.07
C LYS A 70 -9.08 2.02 9.77
N LYS A 71 -9.16 0.95 8.98
CA LYS A 71 -9.26 -0.44 9.44
C LYS A 71 -8.10 -1.26 8.88
N CYS A 72 -7.70 -2.30 9.61
CA CYS A 72 -6.79 -3.31 9.11
C CYS A 72 -7.32 -3.91 7.80
N GLY A 73 -6.43 -4.23 6.86
CA GLY A 73 -6.78 -4.71 5.52
C GLY A 73 -7.81 -5.84 5.45
N HIS A 74 -7.81 -6.72 6.45
CA HIS A 74 -8.72 -7.87 6.52
C HIS A 74 -10.05 -7.58 7.25
N MET A 75 -10.24 -6.37 7.77
CA MET A 75 -11.44 -5.98 8.51
C MET A 75 -12.45 -5.30 7.59
N GLY A 76 -13.74 -5.53 7.89
CA GLY A 76 -14.83 -4.80 7.25
C GLY A 76 -14.97 -3.37 7.79
N GLY A 77 -15.78 -2.56 7.12
CA GLY A 77 -16.08 -1.18 7.53
C GLY A 77 -15.04 -0.15 7.11
N LYS A 78 -14.22 -0.48 6.11
CA LYS A 78 -13.29 0.46 5.48
C LYS A 78 -14.04 1.59 4.79
N VAL A 79 -13.51 2.80 4.91
CA VAL A 79 -14.02 3.99 4.25
C VAL A 79 -12.92 4.55 3.35
N LEU A 80 -13.16 4.61 2.06
CA LEU A 80 -12.24 5.19 1.09
C LEU A 80 -12.33 6.71 1.11
N VAL A 81 -11.20 7.36 0.84
CA VAL A 81 -11.18 8.76 0.41
C VAL A 81 -11.41 8.82 -1.11
N PRO A 82 -11.81 9.97 -1.70
CA PRO A 82 -11.86 10.12 -3.15
C PRO A 82 -10.53 9.76 -3.80
N THR A 83 -10.57 9.15 -4.98
CA THR A 83 -9.37 8.80 -5.75
C THR A 83 -8.41 9.98 -5.90
N GLN A 84 -8.95 11.18 -6.16
CA GLN A 84 -8.19 12.43 -6.23
C GLN A 84 -7.44 12.74 -4.94
N GLU A 85 -8.03 12.54 -3.76
CA GLU A 85 -7.36 12.79 -2.49
C GLU A 85 -6.19 11.83 -2.28
N ALA A 86 -6.38 10.55 -2.60
CA ALA A 86 -5.30 9.56 -2.53
C ALA A 86 -4.14 9.93 -3.47
N VAL A 87 -4.44 10.31 -4.73
CA VAL A 87 -3.44 10.80 -5.69
C VAL A 87 -2.69 12.02 -5.15
N GLN A 88 -3.38 12.98 -4.55
CA GLN A 88 -2.74 14.16 -3.96
C GLN A 88 -1.80 13.80 -2.80
N LYS A 89 -2.16 12.82 -1.97
CA LYS A 89 -1.28 12.30 -0.90
C LYS A 89 -0.03 11.63 -1.48
N LEU A 90 -0.17 10.81 -2.53
CA LEU A 90 0.96 10.20 -3.23
C LEU A 90 1.89 11.26 -3.85
N ALA A 91 1.33 12.26 -4.51
CA ALA A 91 2.10 13.37 -5.07
C ALA A 91 2.85 14.16 -3.98
N ALA A 92 2.23 14.39 -2.83
CA ALA A 92 2.86 15.05 -1.69
C ALA A 92 4.00 14.20 -1.07
N ALA A 93 3.81 12.88 -1.00
CA ALA A 93 4.86 11.97 -0.55
C ALA A 93 6.04 11.94 -1.54
N ARG A 94 5.78 11.89 -2.85
CA ARG A 94 6.81 11.99 -3.89
C ARG A 94 7.58 13.31 -3.79
N LEU A 95 6.89 14.41 -3.64
CA LEU A 95 7.52 15.73 -3.46
C LEU A 95 8.48 15.75 -2.26
N ALA A 96 8.13 15.10 -1.15
CA ALA A 96 9.02 15.00 0.00
C ALA A 96 10.30 14.22 -0.36
N ALA A 97 10.22 13.10 -1.07
CA ALA A 97 11.39 12.34 -1.52
C ALA A 97 12.26 13.14 -2.49
N ASP A 98 11.64 13.87 -3.42
CA ASP A 98 12.34 14.72 -4.40
C ASP A 98 13.09 15.87 -3.71
N ILE A 99 12.48 16.52 -2.71
CA ILE A 99 13.13 17.58 -1.91
C ILE A 99 14.35 17.05 -1.16
N TYR A 100 14.26 15.83 -0.60
CA TYR A 100 15.40 15.20 0.08
C TYR A 100 16.43 14.62 -0.89
N GLY A 101 16.10 14.50 -2.18
CA GLY A 101 16.96 13.88 -3.18
C GLY A 101 17.24 12.41 -2.89
N THR A 102 16.24 11.68 -2.32
CA THR A 102 16.39 10.29 -1.93
C THR A 102 15.61 9.38 -2.88
N PRO A 103 16.16 8.20 -3.25
CA PRO A 103 15.48 7.22 -4.09
C PRO A 103 14.48 6.35 -3.27
N THR A 104 13.77 6.98 -2.32
CA THR A 104 12.81 6.26 -1.47
C THR A 104 11.66 5.75 -2.30
N VAL A 105 11.44 4.44 -2.24
CA VAL A 105 10.38 3.77 -3.01
C VAL A 105 9.01 4.14 -2.43
N LEU A 106 8.09 4.59 -3.28
CA LEU A 106 6.72 4.92 -2.92
C LEU A 106 5.76 3.83 -3.41
N LEU A 107 5.02 3.22 -2.48
CA LEU A 107 4.00 2.23 -2.78
C LEU A 107 2.62 2.83 -2.56
N ALA A 108 1.74 2.70 -3.55
CA ALA A 108 0.34 3.04 -3.44
C ALA A 108 -0.48 1.78 -3.14
N ARG A 109 -1.23 1.79 -2.05
CA ARG A 109 -2.15 0.71 -1.70
C ARG A 109 -3.59 1.16 -1.91
N THR A 110 -4.41 0.30 -2.53
CA THR A 110 -5.86 0.47 -2.52
C THR A 110 -6.54 -0.62 -1.69
N ASP A 111 -7.53 -0.22 -0.92
CA ASP A 111 -8.39 -1.09 -0.14
C ASP A 111 -9.78 -1.31 -0.79
N ALA A 112 -9.93 -0.91 -2.06
CA ALA A 112 -11.20 -0.90 -2.77
C ALA A 112 -11.81 -2.29 -3.04
N GLU A 113 -11.01 -3.37 -2.94
CA GLU A 113 -11.51 -4.75 -3.05
C GLU A 113 -12.63 -5.03 -2.04
N ALA A 114 -12.47 -4.55 -0.80
CA ALA A 114 -13.41 -4.85 0.29
C ALA A 114 -14.08 -3.62 0.91
N ALA A 115 -13.74 -2.40 0.48
CA ALA A 115 -14.30 -1.19 1.04
C ALA A 115 -15.70 -0.88 0.48
N ASN A 116 -16.68 -0.74 1.36
CA ASN A 116 -18.08 -0.47 0.99
C ASN A 116 -18.50 0.99 1.15
N LEU A 117 -17.61 1.85 1.60
CA LEU A 117 -17.90 3.25 1.91
C LEU A 117 -16.87 4.18 1.27
N LEU A 118 -17.34 5.38 0.91
CA LEU A 118 -16.56 6.47 0.32
C LEU A 118 -16.97 7.79 0.98
N THR A 119 -16.00 8.65 1.29
CA THR A 119 -16.29 9.93 1.96
C THR A 119 -17.02 10.92 1.08
N SER A 120 -16.69 10.97 -0.23
CA SER A 120 -17.27 11.93 -1.19
C SER A 120 -17.14 11.40 -2.62
N ASP A 121 -18.12 11.73 -3.47
CA ASP A 121 -18.18 11.41 -4.89
C ASP A 121 -17.67 12.56 -5.79
N VAL A 122 -16.80 13.39 -5.25
CA VAL A 122 -16.25 14.57 -5.96
C VAL A 122 -15.41 14.17 -7.18
N ASP A 123 -14.75 12.99 -7.13
CA ASP A 123 -13.98 12.45 -8.24
C ASP A 123 -14.89 11.65 -9.19
N GLU A 124 -14.81 11.94 -10.49
CA GLU A 124 -15.63 11.27 -11.50
C GLU A 124 -15.35 9.76 -11.59
N ARG A 125 -14.11 9.35 -11.35
CA ARG A 125 -13.70 7.93 -11.36
C ARG A 125 -14.38 7.11 -10.27
N ASP A 126 -14.80 7.75 -9.17
CA ASP A 126 -15.48 7.06 -8.06
C ASP A 126 -17.00 6.98 -8.27
N ARG A 127 -17.59 7.85 -9.10
CA ARG A 127 -19.05 7.97 -9.25
C ARG A 127 -19.72 6.71 -9.76
N GLU A 128 -19.10 6.00 -10.70
CA GLU A 128 -19.65 4.78 -11.28
C GLU A 128 -19.81 3.63 -10.25
N PHE A 129 -19.00 3.69 -9.18
CA PHE A 129 -19.05 2.70 -8.10
C PHE A 129 -20.05 3.07 -7.00
N THR A 130 -20.58 4.28 -6.97
CA THR A 130 -21.58 4.68 -5.96
C THR A 130 -22.93 4.00 -6.21
N THR A 131 -23.62 3.60 -5.12
CA THR A 131 -24.95 2.98 -5.21
C THR A 131 -26.09 4.01 -5.18
N GLY A 132 -25.77 5.29 -4.91
CA GLY A 132 -26.75 6.33 -4.66
C GLY A 132 -27.22 6.40 -3.20
N GLU A 133 -26.88 5.42 -2.38
CA GLU A 133 -27.23 5.40 -0.96
C GLU A 133 -26.15 6.04 -0.10
N ARG A 134 -26.55 6.54 1.08
CA ARG A 134 -25.64 7.09 2.09
C ARG A 134 -25.86 6.46 3.46
N THR A 135 -24.83 6.48 4.28
CA THR A 135 -24.94 6.15 5.70
C THR A 135 -25.46 7.34 6.51
N ALA A 136 -25.80 7.11 7.79
CA ALA A 136 -26.23 8.19 8.68
C ALA A 136 -25.13 9.24 8.90
N GLU A 137 -23.84 8.85 8.79
CA GLU A 137 -22.69 9.74 8.86
C GLU A 137 -22.46 10.53 7.56
N GLY A 138 -23.18 10.21 6.50
CA GLY A 138 -23.10 10.88 5.21
C GLY A 138 -22.14 10.24 4.20
N PHE A 139 -21.50 9.11 4.52
CA PHE A 139 -20.66 8.38 3.57
C PHE A 139 -21.49 7.77 2.45
N TYR A 140 -20.96 7.78 1.24
CA TYR A 140 -21.54 7.07 0.11
C TYR A 140 -21.32 5.58 0.25
N ARG A 141 -22.34 4.77 -0.07
CA ARG A 141 -22.16 3.34 -0.27
C ARG A 141 -21.60 3.09 -1.66
N VAL A 142 -20.61 2.22 -1.74
CA VAL A 142 -19.94 1.87 -3.00
C VAL A 142 -19.98 0.37 -3.27
N LYS A 143 -19.94 0.01 -4.55
CA LYS A 143 -19.73 -1.35 -5.03
C LYS A 143 -18.23 -1.62 -4.97
N ASN A 144 -17.81 -2.46 -4.05
CA ASN A 144 -16.43 -2.91 -3.92
C ASN A 144 -16.06 -3.97 -4.97
N GLY A 145 -14.81 -4.38 -5.01
CA GLY A 145 -14.32 -5.47 -5.83
C GLY A 145 -13.28 -5.07 -6.85
N ILE A 146 -13.05 -5.98 -7.80
CA ILE A 146 -11.95 -5.89 -8.76
C ILE A 146 -12.01 -4.62 -9.64
N ASP A 147 -13.19 -4.24 -10.12
CA ASP A 147 -13.32 -3.11 -11.03
C ASP A 147 -12.95 -1.79 -10.35
N GLN A 148 -13.44 -1.57 -9.11
CA GLN A 148 -13.07 -0.40 -8.32
C GLN A 148 -11.58 -0.42 -7.96
N ALA A 149 -11.03 -1.59 -7.62
CA ALA A 149 -9.61 -1.73 -7.33
C ALA A 149 -8.74 -1.41 -8.55
N ILE A 150 -9.10 -1.88 -9.74
CA ILE A 150 -8.41 -1.59 -11.01
C ILE A 150 -8.48 -0.08 -11.33
N SER A 151 -9.67 0.53 -11.27
CA SER A 151 -9.84 1.97 -11.52
C SER A 151 -8.90 2.81 -10.65
N ARG A 152 -8.81 2.48 -9.36
CA ARG A 152 -7.91 3.17 -8.42
C ARG A 152 -6.43 2.84 -8.68
N GLY A 153 -6.11 1.57 -8.92
CA GLY A 153 -4.75 1.14 -9.23
C GLY A 153 -4.18 1.88 -10.44
N LEU A 154 -4.95 2.00 -11.53
CA LEU A 154 -4.60 2.76 -12.72
C LEU A 154 -4.40 4.26 -12.42
N ALA A 155 -5.24 4.83 -11.55
CA ALA A 155 -5.11 6.23 -11.14
C ALA A 155 -3.84 6.49 -10.30
N TYR A 156 -3.35 5.49 -9.56
CA TYR A 156 -2.18 5.61 -8.69
C TYR A 156 -0.87 5.30 -9.40
N ALA A 157 -0.88 4.45 -10.43
CA ALA A 157 0.30 4.01 -11.15
C ALA A 157 1.25 5.16 -11.58
N PRO A 158 0.77 6.31 -12.12
CA PRO A 158 1.66 7.41 -12.50
C PRO A 158 2.39 8.09 -11.34
N TYR A 159 1.97 7.84 -10.09
CA TYR A 159 2.46 8.54 -8.89
C TYR A 159 3.26 7.66 -7.93
N ALA A 160 3.33 6.36 -8.18
CA ALA A 160 3.96 5.40 -7.30
C ALA A 160 4.90 4.46 -8.07
N ASP A 161 5.95 4.01 -7.40
CA ASP A 161 6.89 3.02 -7.97
C ASP A 161 6.26 1.62 -8.00
N LEU A 162 5.44 1.30 -6.99
CA LEU A 162 4.67 0.06 -6.91
C LEU A 162 3.20 0.35 -6.59
N VAL A 163 2.31 -0.47 -7.16
CA VAL A 163 0.89 -0.47 -6.81
C VAL A 163 0.50 -1.79 -6.15
N TRP A 164 -0.31 -1.71 -5.12
CA TRP A 164 -0.75 -2.83 -4.31
C TRP A 164 -2.27 -2.78 -4.10
N CYS A 165 -2.96 -3.86 -4.42
CA CYS A 165 -4.35 -4.06 -4.00
C CYS A 165 -4.39 -4.96 -2.77
N GLU A 166 -4.92 -4.45 -1.65
CA GLU A 166 -5.13 -5.26 -0.46
C GLU A 166 -6.29 -6.22 -0.65
N THR A 167 -6.08 -7.48 -0.28
CA THR A 167 -7.08 -8.54 -0.34
C THR A 167 -7.30 -9.18 1.02
N GLY A 168 -8.49 -9.76 1.24
CA GLY A 168 -8.83 -10.46 2.50
C GLY A 168 -8.48 -11.94 2.49
N VAL A 169 -8.22 -12.52 1.32
CA VAL A 169 -7.91 -13.93 1.12
C VAL A 169 -6.85 -14.10 0.02
N PRO A 170 -6.12 -15.23 -0.01
CA PRO A 170 -5.17 -15.50 -1.07
C PRO A 170 -5.92 -15.94 -2.34
N ASP A 171 -5.93 -15.08 -3.36
CA ASP A 171 -6.64 -15.30 -4.63
C ASP A 171 -5.72 -14.92 -5.81
N LEU A 172 -5.20 -15.93 -6.52
CA LEU A 172 -4.33 -15.74 -7.69
C LEU A 172 -5.10 -15.24 -8.92
N ASP A 173 -6.37 -15.59 -9.06
CA ASP A 173 -7.16 -15.14 -10.21
C ASP A 173 -7.49 -13.66 -10.09
N PHE A 174 -7.80 -13.20 -8.88
CA PHE A 174 -7.94 -11.78 -8.57
C PHE A 174 -6.63 -11.03 -8.83
N ALA A 175 -5.52 -11.55 -8.29
CA ALA A 175 -4.20 -10.94 -8.46
C ALA A 175 -3.82 -10.82 -9.94
N ARG A 176 -4.07 -11.86 -10.74
CA ARG A 176 -3.81 -11.88 -12.19
C ARG A 176 -4.65 -10.83 -12.93
N LYS A 177 -5.96 -10.77 -12.69
CA LYS A 177 -6.84 -9.76 -13.33
C LYS A 177 -6.39 -8.34 -13.01
N PHE A 178 -6.03 -8.08 -11.75
CA PHE A 178 -5.50 -6.78 -11.34
C PHE A 178 -4.19 -6.46 -12.05
N ALA A 179 -3.23 -7.40 -12.05
CA ALA A 179 -1.92 -7.24 -12.68
C ALA A 179 -2.04 -7.02 -14.20
N GLU A 180 -2.83 -7.83 -14.90
CA GLU A 180 -3.06 -7.69 -16.35
C GLU A 180 -3.65 -6.32 -16.70
N ALA A 181 -4.64 -5.85 -15.93
CA ALA A 181 -5.24 -4.54 -16.17
C ALA A 181 -4.22 -3.39 -16.01
N LEU A 182 -3.39 -3.42 -14.97
CA LEU A 182 -2.37 -2.41 -14.77
C LEU A 182 -1.25 -2.50 -15.81
N LYS A 183 -0.76 -3.70 -16.12
CA LYS A 183 0.32 -3.91 -17.09
C LYS A 183 -0.08 -3.55 -18.53
N ASN A 184 -1.36 -3.65 -18.87
CA ASN A 184 -1.85 -3.24 -20.19
C ASN A 184 -1.70 -1.73 -20.43
N GLU A 185 -1.95 -0.91 -19.41
CA GLU A 185 -1.84 0.56 -19.48
C GLU A 185 -0.45 1.07 -19.06
N HIS A 186 0.19 0.38 -18.11
CA HIS A 186 1.49 0.72 -17.54
C HIS A 186 2.40 -0.52 -17.51
N PRO A 187 3.01 -0.93 -18.64
CA PRO A 187 3.78 -2.19 -18.75
C PRO A 187 4.93 -2.31 -17.76
N GLU A 188 5.57 -1.18 -17.43
CA GLU A 188 6.72 -1.14 -16.50
C GLU A 188 6.31 -1.03 -15.02
N GLN A 189 5.01 -0.88 -14.72
CA GLN A 189 4.55 -0.71 -13.35
C GLN A 189 4.88 -1.93 -12.49
N LEU A 190 5.61 -1.72 -11.41
CA LEU A 190 5.84 -2.76 -10.42
C LEU A 190 4.61 -2.95 -9.54
N LEU A 191 4.38 -4.18 -9.11
CA LEU A 191 3.25 -4.54 -8.28
C LEU A 191 3.73 -5.16 -6.97
N ALA A 192 2.91 -5.05 -5.93
CA ALA A 192 3.13 -5.71 -4.64
C ALA A 192 1.88 -6.47 -4.21
N TYR A 193 2.06 -7.52 -3.42
CA TYR A 193 0.97 -8.33 -2.88
C TYR A 193 1.24 -8.67 -1.41
N ASN A 194 0.21 -8.60 -0.58
CA ASN A 194 0.31 -9.00 0.83
C ASN A 194 0.02 -10.49 0.98
N CYS A 195 1.07 -11.30 1.12
CA CYS A 195 0.95 -12.70 1.52
C CYS A 195 0.81 -12.81 3.04
N SER A 196 -0.29 -12.28 3.59
CA SER A 196 -0.48 -12.21 5.04
C SER A 196 -0.52 -13.59 5.69
N PRO A 197 0.17 -13.79 6.82
CA PRO A 197 0.02 -15.00 7.63
C PRO A 197 -1.37 -15.11 8.26
N SER A 198 -2.16 -14.02 8.32
CA SER A 198 -3.53 -14.03 8.82
C SER A 198 -4.57 -14.48 7.79
N PHE A 199 -4.17 -14.65 6.52
CA PHE A 199 -5.02 -15.38 5.58
C PHE A 199 -5.19 -16.81 6.06
N ASN A 200 -6.37 -17.32 6.08
CA ASN A 200 -6.58 -18.73 6.41
C ASN A 200 -6.21 -19.59 5.19
N TRP A 201 -4.88 -19.70 4.93
CA TRP A 201 -4.32 -20.32 3.73
C TRP A 201 -4.89 -21.71 3.45
N LYS A 202 -4.86 -22.59 4.45
CA LYS A 202 -5.34 -23.97 4.30
C LYS A 202 -6.86 -24.13 4.19
N LYS A 203 -7.63 -23.08 4.53
CA LYS A 203 -9.06 -23.04 4.27
C LYS A 203 -9.36 -22.71 2.81
N ASN A 204 -8.52 -21.91 2.19
CA ASN A 204 -8.74 -21.35 0.85
C ASN A 204 -7.99 -22.12 -0.25
N LEU A 205 -6.84 -22.70 0.07
CA LEU A 205 -5.92 -23.32 -0.88
C LEU A 205 -5.39 -24.66 -0.35
N ASP A 206 -5.08 -25.59 -1.25
CA ASP A 206 -4.35 -26.81 -0.94
C ASP A 206 -2.83 -26.55 -0.82
N ASP A 207 -2.08 -27.56 -0.31
CA ASP A 207 -0.65 -27.42 -0.09
C ASP A 207 0.15 -27.19 -1.39
N ALA A 208 -0.30 -27.73 -2.51
CA ALA A 208 0.35 -27.54 -3.81
C ALA A 208 0.13 -26.10 -4.34
N GLN A 209 -1.05 -25.56 -4.14
CA GLN A 209 -1.39 -24.17 -4.48
C GLN A 209 -0.60 -23.18 -3.59
N ILE A 210 -0.55 -23.43 -2.29
CA ILE A 210 0.24 -22.61 -1.35
C ILE A 210 1.72 -22.59 -1.75
N ALA A 211 2.30 -23.74 -2.07
CA ALA A 211 3.70 -23.85 -2.46
C ALA A 211 4.07 -23.08 -3.73
N LYS A 212 3.12 -22.86 -4.63
CA LYS A 212 3.31 -22.13 -5.89
C LYS A 212 2.97 -20.65 -5.80
N PHE A 213 2.21 -20.24 -4.79
CA PHE A 213 1.53 -18.95 -4.74
C PHE A 213 2.48 -17.76 -5.00
N GLN A 214 3.57 -17.67 -4.25
CA GLN A 214 4.55 -16.58 -4.42
C GLN A 214 5.25 -16.61 -5.77
N LYS A 215 5.51 -17.81 -6.32
CA LYS A 215 6.12 -17.94 -7.64
C LYS A 215 5.18 -17.49 -8.76
N GLU A 216 3.90 -17.81 -8.64
CA GLU A 216 2.86 -17.37 -9.59
C GLU A 216 2.69 -15.83 -9.54
N LEU A 217 2.68 -15.24 -8.35
CA LEU A 217 2.66 -13.78 -8.19
C LEU A 217 3.88 -13.12 -8.82
N GLY A 218 5.08 -13.67 -8.61
CA GLY A 218 6.32 -13.11 -9.15
C GLY A 218 6.45 -13.25 -10.68
N ALA A 219 5.55 -13.98 -11.33
CA ALA A 219 5.48 -14.14 -12.78
C ALA A 219 4.47 -13.18 -13.45
N MET A 220 3.72 -12.40 -12.68
CA MET A 220 2.76 -11.39 -13.13
C MET A 220 3.44 -10.02 -13.25
#